data_00d7e9163e55343c07912f2b89046d87
#
_entry.id   00d7e9163e55343c07912f2b89046d87
#
_cell.length_a   1.000
_cell.length_b   1.000
_cell.length_c   1.000
_cell.angle_alpha   90.00
_cell.angle_beta   90.00
_cell.angle_gamma   90.00
#
_symmetry.space_group_name_H-M   'P 1'
#
loop_
_entity.id
_entity.type
_entity.pdbx_description
1 polymer ?
#
loop_
_entity_poly.entity_id
_entity_poly.type
_entity_poly.pdbx_seq_one_letter_code
_entity_poly.pdbx_strand_id
1 'polypeptide(L)'
;MPRAREVGATVAVGLIETIRARGGHLPWLGRHLARLDASAEALGAPEAPADLIDLVRFAAGSGKRGDRVVRLQLAGGHAEIATRDLNRDRAVAVVVSREVHAPYSHKTTRREQFARALASARRRRAHDAVLLTAEGYVAEGTAWNLFWWENRTLCTPAADLGILAGIGRQRVMELAEVTEVRAPVAALAGRSLFLVNAVRGVVEIGRFEAEPVPRDRRTAELSAAFWPD
;
A
#
# COMPACT_ATOMS: atom_id res chain seq x y z
N MET A 1 8.36 9.03 51.07
CA MET A 1 7.71 9.65 49.90
C MET A 1 8.02 8.78 48.67
N PRO A 2 7.09 7.97 48.15
CA PRO A 2 7.36 7.17 46.93
C PRO A 2 7.23 8.09 45.72
N ARG A 3 8.24 8.06 44.86
CA ARG A 3 8.24 8.76 43.57
C ARG A 3 7.17 8.14 42.66
N ALA A 4 6.27 8.96 42.15
CA ALA A 4 5.33 8.59 41.11
C ALA A 4 6.13 8.07 39.89
N ARG A 5 5.84 6.82 39.45
CA ARG A 5 6.28 6.31 38.16
C ARG A 5 5.56 7.13 37.09
N GLU A 6 6.30 7.86 36.29
CA GLU A 6 5.81 8.40 35.04
C GLU A 6 5.27 7.24 34.19
N VAL A 7 3.98 7.20 34.01
CA VAL A 7 3.31 6.34 33.03
C VAL A 7 3.76 6.87 31.68
N GLY A 8 4.65 6.13 31.00
CA GLY A 8 5.11 6.49 29.68
C GLY A 8 3.93 6.77 28.78
N ALA A 9 3.90 7.96 28.18
CA ALA A 9 2.89 8.37 27.21
C ALA A 9 2.87 7.34 26.08
N THR A 10 1.80 6.56 26.01
CA THR A 10 1.56 5.66 24.88
C THR A 10 1.45 6.53 23.64
N VAL A 11 2.45 6.47 22.76
CA VAL A 11 2.40 7.23 21.50
C VAL A 11 1.13 6.82 20.76
N ALA A 12 0.21 7.77 20.64
CA ALA A 12 -1.06 7.52 19.95
C ALA A 12 -0.77 7.04 18.53
N VAL A 13 -1.40 5.93 18.14
CA VAL A 13 -1.26 5.36 16.80
C VAL A 13 -1.85 6.34 15.80
N GLY A 14 -1.03 6.89 14.92
CA GLY A 14 -1.51 7.76 13.85
C GLY A 14 -2.04 6.95 12.66
N LEU A 15 -2.99 7.54 11.96
CA LEU A 15 -3.49 7.05 10.66
C LEU A 15 -2.72 7.70 9.53
N ILE A 16 -2.55 6.98 8.41
CA ILE A 16 -1.80 7.47 7.26
C ILE A 16 -2.63 7.31 6.00
N GLU A 17 -2.62 8.32 5.15
CA GLU A 17 -3.01 8.18 3.76
C GLU A 17 -1.88 8.62 2.82
N THR A 18 -1.85 8.04 1.63
CA THR A 18 -0.86 8.40 0.61
C THR A 18 -1.57 8.45 -0.72
N ILE A 19 -1.73 9.65 -1.23
CA ILE A 19 -2.63 9.99 -2.32
C ILE A 19 -1.80 10.46 -3.51
N ARG A 20 -2.14 10.03 -4.72
CA ARG A 20 -1.57 10.61 -5.93
C ARG A 20 -2.37 11.82 -6.36
N ALA A 21 -1.69 12.93 -6.58
CA ALA A 21 -2.21 14.08 -7.31
C ALA A 21 -1.71 14.02 -8.76
N ARG A 22 -2.63 14.13 -9.72
CA ARG A 22 -2.36 14.17 -11.17
C ARG A 22 -2.75 15.54 -11.70
N GLY A 23 -1.78 16.38 -12.00
CA GLY A 23 -2.04 17.75 -12.46
C GLY A 23 -2.90 18.57 -11.47
N GLY A 24 -2.79 18.31 -10.16
CA GLY A 24 -3.60 18.94 -9.12
C GLY A 24 -4.90 18.20 -8.78
N HIS A 25 -5.35 17.27 -9.61
CA HIS A 25 -6.52 16.42 -9.32
C HIS A 25 -6.17 15.25 -8.39
N LEU A 26 -7.10 14.87 -7.55
CA LEU A 26 -7.00 13.77 -6.59
C LEU A 26 -8.03 12.67 -6.94
N PRO A 27 -7.73 11.79 -7.91
CA PRO A 27 -8.74 10.90 -8.52
C PRO A 27 -9.52 10.04 -7.52
N TRP A 28 -8.91 9.66 -6.41
CA TRP A 28 -9.52 8.79 -5.40
C TRP A 28 -9.58 9.39 -4.00
N LEU A 29 -9.62 10.73 -3.89
CA LEU A 29 -9.68 11.39 -2.59
C LEU A 29 -10.82 10.84 -1.71
N GLY A 30 -12.02 10.69 -2.27
CA GLY A 30 -13.17 10.15 -1.53
C GLY A 30 -12.91 8.75 -0.94
N ARG A 31 -12.24 7.86 -1.68
CA ARG A 31 -11.89 6.51 -1.16
C ARG A 31 -10.85 6.56 -0.05
N HIS A 32 -9.88 7.48 -0.17
CA HIS A 32 -8.86 7.69 0.87
C HIS A 32 -9.49 8.21 2.16
N LEU A 33 -10.41 9.17 2.05
CA LEU A 33 -11.12 9.71 3.20
C LEU A 33 -12.04 8.66 3.84
N ALA A 34 -12.82 7.93 3.05
CA ALA A 34 -13.68 6.86 3.58
C ALA A 34 -12.88 5.78 4.33
N ARG A 35 -11.68 5.39 3.83
CA ARG A 35 -10.82 4.45 4.55
C ARG A 35 -10.21 5.07 5.81
N LEU A 36 -9.85 6.34 5.77
CA LEU A 36 -9.36 7.08 6.94
C LEU A 36 -10.43 7.10 8.04
N ASP A 37 -11.67 7.47 7.68
CA ASP A 37 -12.80 7.56 8.60
C ASP A 37 -13.15 6.20 9.21
N ALA A 38 -13.26 5.15 8.39
CA ALA A 38 -13.49 3.79 8.86
C ALA A 38 -12.38 3.30 9.81
N SER A 39 -11.12 3.69 9.54
CA SER A 39 -10.01 3.35 10.41
C SER A 39 -10.02 4.17 11.71
N ALA A 40 -10.41 5.44 11.66
CA ALA A 40 -10.56 6.29 12.83
C ALA A 40 -11.64 5.75 13.76
N GLU A 41 -12.82 5.42 13.23
CA GLU A 41 -13.92 4.80 13.97
C GLU A 41 -13.48 3.47 14.62
N ALA A 42 -12.91 2.55 13.85
CA ALA A 42 -12.51 1.22 14.33
C ALA A 42 -11.43 1.26 15.41
N LEU A 43 -10.56 2.27 15.40
CA LEU A 43 -9.45 2.42 16.35
C LEU A 43 -9.74 3.44 17.45
N GLY A 44 -10.93 4.04 17.49
CA GLY A 44 -11.28 5.08 18.46
C GLY A 44 -10.36 6.30 18.35
N ALA A 45 -9.90 6.64 17.15
CA ALA A 45 -9.05 7.81 16.94
C ALA A 45 -9.88 9.10 17.01
N PRO A 46 -9.30 10.23 17.41
CA PRO A 46 -9.97 11.52 17.36
C PRO A 46 -10.43 11.88 15.94
N GLU A 47 -11.52 12.64 15.85
CA GLU A 47 -12.01 13.16 14.57
C GLU A 47 -10.93 13.94 13.82
N ALA A 48 -10.99 13.86 12.51
CA ALA A 48 -10.12 14.64 11.63
C ALA A 48 -10.49 16.14 11.71
N PRO A 49 -9.51 17.06 11.54
CA PRO A 49 -9.82 18.49 11.44
C PRO A 49 -10.85 18.78 10.36
N ALA A 50 -11.77 19.70 10.61
CA ALA A 50 -12.86 20.04 9.67
C ALA A 50 -12.35 20.56 8.32
N ASP A 51 -11.19 21.18 8.29
CA ASP A 51 -10.53 21.71 7.09
C ASP A 51 -9.59 20.71 6.39
N LEU A 52 -9.55 19.44 6.83
CA LEU A 52 -8.63 18.42 6.31
C LEU A 52 -8.68 18.31 4.78
N ILE A 53 -9.88 18.33 4.21
CA ILE A 53 -10.06 18.19 2.75
C ILE A 53 -9.42 19.36 2.01
N ASP A 54 -9.60 20.56 2.52
CA ASP A 54 -9.05 21.78 1.90
C ASP A 54 -7.52 21.81 2.02
N LEU A 55 -6.98 21.38 3.15
CA LEU A 55 -5.54 21.22 3.34
C LEU A 55 -4.95 20.21 2.34
N VAL A 56 -5.59 19.06 2.14
CA VAL A 56 -5.15 18.03 1.17
C VAL A 56 -5.23 18.57 -0.27
N ARG A 57 -6.30 19.26 -0.64
CA ARG A 57 -6.47 19.89 -1.95
C ARG A 57 -5.44 20.99 -2.19
N PHE A 58 -5.22 21.86 -1.20
CA PHE A 58 -4.18 22.90 -1.28
C PHE A 58 -2.80 22.27 -1.51
N ALA A 59 -2.43 21.24 -0.73
CA ALA A 59 -1.17 20.54 -0.87
C ALA A 59 -1.01 19.86 -2.25
N ALA A 60 -2.10 19.34 -2.83
CA ALA A 60 -2.10 18.75 -4.16
C ALA A 60 -1.88 19.79 -5.27
N GLY A 61 -2.48 20.98 -5.13
CA GLY A 61 -2.40 22.09 -6.11
C GLY A 61 -1.20 22.99 -5.93
N SER A 62 -0.61 23.06 -4.73
CA SER A 62 0.53 23.93 -4.42
C SER A 62 1.81 23.39 -5.04
N GLY A 63 2.28 23.98 -6.13
CA GLY A 63 3.61 23.71 -6.66
C GLY A 63 3.67 23.35 -8.15
N LYS A 64 4.74 22.66 -8.55
CA LYS A 64 5.10 22.38 -9.95
C LYS A 64 4.04 21.55 -10.68
N ARG A 65 3.91 21.79 -12.00
CA ARG A 65 3.11 20.93 -12.88
C ARG A 65 3.64 19.50 -12.85
N GLY A 66 2.74 18.51 -12.77
CA GLY A 66 3.09 17.10 -12.83
C GLY A 66 2.41 16.28 -11.75
N ASP A 67 2.77 14.99 -11.71
CA ASP A 67 2.24 14.06 -10.72
C ASP A 67 2.98 14.19 -9.39
N ARG A 68 2.23 14.28 -8.31
CA ARG A 68 2.76 14.39 -6.94
C ARG A 68 2.19 13.33 -6.03
N VAL A 69 2.86 13.11 -4.93
CA VAL A 69 2.39 12.27 -3.83
C VAL A 69 2.08 13.17 -2.65
N VAL A 70 0.85 13.13 -2.19
CA VAL A 70 0.40 13.80 -0.96
C VAL A 70 0.33 12.73 0.13
N ARG A 71 1.11 12.89 1.18
CA ARG A 71 1.07 12.04 2.37
C ARG A 71 0.36 12.79 3.47
N LEU A 72 -0.72 12.23 3.95
CA LEU A 72 -1.46 12.67 5.12
C LEU A 72 -1.13 11.75 6.29
N GLN A 73 -0.86 12.33 7.45
CA GLN A 73 -0.79 11.63 8.73
C GLN A 73 -1.71 12.32 9.72
N LEU A 74 -2.60 11.56 10.33
CA LEU A 74 -3.54 12.03 11.36
C LEU A 74 -3.14 11.38 12.69
N ALA A 75 -2.82 12.18 13.69
CA ALA A 75 -2.48 11.71 15.03
C ALA A 75 -2.94 12.72 16.09
N GLY A 76 -3.61 12.26 17.14
CA GLY A 76 -4.06 13.12 18.24
C GLY A 76 -4.99 14.26 17.80
N GLY A 77 -5.79 14.08 16.74
CA GLY A 77 -6.67 15.12 16.19
C GLY A 77 -5.94 16.14 15.29
N HIS A 78 -4.64 15.99 15.06
CA HIS A 78 -3.85 16.88 14.21
C HIS A 78 -3.51 16.20 12.88
N ALA A 79 -3.61 16.95 11.79
CA ALA A 79 -3.21 16.51 10.46
C ALA A 79 -1.85 17.09 10.06
N GLU A 80 -0.92 16.22 9.66
CA GLU A 80 0.33 16.60 9.03
C GLU A 80 0.28 16.20 7.56
N ILE A 81 0.58 17.14 6.66
CA ILE A 81 0.54 16.90 5.22
C ILE A 81 1.92 17.20 4.62
N ALA A 82 2.49 16.22 3.98
CA ALA A 82 3.74 16.34 3.25
C ALA A 82 3.53 16.00 1.76
N THR A 83 4.28 16.68 0.90
CA THR A 83 4.23 16.41 -0.55
C THR A 83 5.62 16.10 -1.09
N ARG A 84 5.67 15.24 -2.10
CA ARG A 84 6.89 14.97 -2.86
C ARG A 84 6.55 14.66 -4.31
N ASP A 85 7.52 14.74 -5.18
CA ASP A 85 7.38 14.33 -6.57
C ASP A 85 7.22 12.82 -6.66
N LEU A 86 6.47 12.37 -7.67
CA LEU A 86 6.30 10.95 -7.94
C LEU A 86 7.54 10.40 -8.64
N ASN A 87 8.23 9.47 -7.99
CA ASN A 87 9.29 8.71 -8.63
C ASN A 87 8.71 7.55 -9.45
N ARG A 88 9.13 7.41 -10.71
CA ARG A 88 8.63 6.41 -11.65
C ARG A 88 9.73 5.38 -11.93
N ASP A 89 9.76 4.31 -11.14
CA ASP A 89 10.57 3.13 -11.48
C ASP A 89 9.76 2.23 -12.41
N ARG A 90 10.37 1.75 -13.50
CA ARG A 90 9.67 1.00 -14.55
C ARG A 90 9.61 -0.50 -14.32
N ALA A 91 10.58 -1.08 -13.65
CA ALA A 91 10.60 -2.50 -13.31
C ALA A 91 11.05 -2.67 -11.88
N VAL A 92 10.37 -3.56 -11.15
CA VAL A 92 10.70 -3.81 -9.75
C VAL A 92 11.23 -5.22 -9.56
N ALA A 93 12.28 -5.32 -8.77
CA ALA A 93 12.76 -6.58 -8.22
C ALA A 93 12.16 -6.76 -6.84
N VAL A 94 11.58 -7.90 -6.58
CA VAL A 94 10.91 -8.23 -5.33
C VAL A 94 11.48 -9.50 -4.74
N VAL A 95 11.61 -9.55 -3.43
CA VAL A 95 12.09 -10.71 -2.69
C VAL A 95 11.09 -11.13 -1.62
N VAL A 96 11.18 -12.35 -1.13
CA VAL A 96 10.40 -12.79 0.03
C VAL A 96 11.07 -12.25 1.30
N SER A 97 10.25 -11.65 2.17
CA SER A 97 10.70 -11.15 3.47
C SER A 97 10.95 -12.30 4.44
N ARG A 98 11.91 -12.10 5.35
CA ARG A 98 12.05 -12.92 6.55
C ARG A 98 11.18 -12.43 7.71
N GLU A 99 10.67 -11.20 7.62
CA GLU A 99 9.70 -10.67 8.58
C GLU A 99 8.35 -11.35 8.32
N VAL A 100 7.74 -11.85 9.36
CA VAL A 100 6.39 -12.42 9.32
C VAL A 100 5.37 -11.29 9.24
N HIS A 101 4.36 -11.45 8.39
CA HIS A 101 3.26 -10.50 8.29
C HIS A 101 2.40 -10.55 9.57
N ALA A 102 2.34 -9.44 10.26
CA ALA A 102 1.32 -9.22 11.29
C ALA A 102 0.13 -8.49 10.66
N PRO A 103 -1.12 -8.83 11.01
CA PRO A 103 -2.30 -8.21 10.44
C PRO A 103 -2.24 -6.68 10.43
N TYR A 104 -2.58 -6.08 9.29
CA TYR A 104 -2.48 -4.65 9.04
C TYR A 104 -3.72 -4.14 8.30
N SER A 105 -4.90 -4.36 8.87
CA SER A 105 -6.19 -3.98 8.27
C SER A 105 -6.39 -2.47 8.18
N HIS A 106 -5.75 -1.70 9.07
CA HIS A 106 -5.80 -0.24 9.11
C HIS A 106 -4.44 0.37 8.77
N LYS A 107 -4.45 1.41 7.92
CA LYS A 107 -3.23 2.07 7.47
C LYS A 107 -2.70 3.04 8.54
N THR A 108 -1.87 2.53 9.43
CA THR A 108 -1.37 3.25 10.61
C THR A 108 0.12 3.61 10.50
N THR A 109 0.61 4.37 11.49
CA THR A 109 2.04 4.66 11.67
C THR A 109 2.84 3.45 12.16
N ARG A 110 2.20 2.39 12.67
CA ARG A 110 2.86 1.13 13.09
C ARG A 110 3.29 0.33 11.87
N ARG A 111 4.46 0.63 11.35
CA ARG A 111 4.98 0.06 10.09
C ARG A 111 6.33 -0.63 10.23
N GLU A 112 6.70 -1.02 11.43
CA GLU A 112 8.01 -1.56 11.76
C GLU A 112 8.32 -2.83 10.96
N GLN A 113 7.35 -3.76 10.82
CA GLN A 113 7.49 -4.97 10.00
C GLN A 113 7.81 -4.62 8.53
N PHE A 114 7.09 -3.67 7.95
CA PHE A 114 7.32 -3.24 6.57
C PHE A 114 8.65 -2.49 6.41
N ALA A 115 9.03 -1.69 7.39
CA ALA A 115 10.31 -0.97 7.37
C ALA A 115 11.49 -1.94 7.42
N ARG A 116 11.44 -2.97 8.29
CA ARG A 116 12.47 -4.01 8.37
C ARG A 116 12.52 -4.86 7.10
N ALA A 117 11.35 -5.27 6.57
CA ALA A 117 11.25 -6.02 5.31
C ALA A 117 11.86 -5.23 4.15
N LEU A 118 11.51 -3.95 3.99
CA LEU A 118 12.05 -3.08 2.94
C LEU A 118 13.56 -2.87 3.08
N ALA A 119 14.06 -2.64 4.30
CA ALA A 119 15.50 -2.49 4.55
C ALA A 119 16.25 -3.78 4.18
N SER A 120 15.68 -4.96 4.48
CA SER A 120 16.24 -6.25 4.08
C SER A 120 16.25 -6.44 2.57
N ALA A 121 15.16 -6.09 1.88
CA ALA A 121 15.06 -6.15 0.42
C ALA A 121 16.14 -5.27 -0.26
N ARG A 122 16.34 -4.06 0.23
CA ARG A 122 17.37 -3.13 -0.29
C ARG A 122 18.78 -3.70 -0.17
N ARG A 123 19.12 -4.35 0.93
CA ARG A 123 20.42 -5.05 1.08
C ARG A 123 20.60 -6.18 0.06
N ARG A 124 19.50 -6.79 -0.40
CA ARG A 124 19.46 -7.79 -1.47
C ARG A 124 19.30 -7.19 -2.87
N ARG A 125 19.47 -5.87 -3.03
CA ARG A 125 19.28 -5.13 -4.30
C ARG A 125 17.89 -5.36 -4.91
N ALA A 126 16.87 -5.45 -4.06
CA ALA A 126 15.47 -5.49 -4.44
C ALA A 126 14.76 -4.18 -4.08
N HIS A 127 13.68 -3.87 -4.80
CA HIS A 127 12.92 -2.64 -4.63
C HIS A 127 11.87 -2.78 -3.54
N ASP A 128 11.36 -4.01 -3.31
CA ASP A 128 10.36 -4.30 -2.31
C ASP A 128 10.47 -5.75 -1.81
N ALA A 129 9.73 -6.09 -0.78
CA ALA A 129 9.60 -7.44 -0.26
C ALA A 129 8.13 -7.82 -0.08
N VAL A 130 7.80 -9.07 -0.40
CA VAL A 130 6.53 -9.70 -0.05
C VAL A 130 6.67 -10.35 1.31
N LEU A 131 5.73 -10.07 2.22
CA LEU A 131 5.64 -10.69 3.53
C LEU A 131 4.73 -11.92 3.45
N LEU A 132 5.05 -12.92 4.27
CA LEU A 132 4.23 -14.13 4.43
C LEU A 132 3.58 -14.13 5.81
N THR A 133 2.38 -14.71 5.92
CA THR A 133 1.77 -14.98 7.24
C THR A 133 2.58 -16.00 8.02
N ALA A 134 2.27 -16.21 9.29
CA ALA A 134 2.91 -17.23 10.12
C ALA A 134 2.74 -18.65 9.57
N GLU A 135 1.64 -18.88 8.84
CA GLU A 135 1.33 -20.16 8.17
C GLU A 135 2.03 -20.31 6.80
N GLY A 136 2.78 -19.28 6.36
CA GLY A 136 3.53 -19.28 5.10
C GLY A 136 2.73 -18.85 3.87
N TYR A 137 1.52 -18.30 4.05
CA TYR A 137 0.74 -17.75 2.94
C TYR A 137 1.25 -16.37 2.53
N VAL A 138 1.25 -16.11 1.25
CA VAL A 138 1.56 -14.79 0.66
C VAL A 138 0.54 -13.77 1.16
N ALA A 139 1.03 -12.67 1.73
CA ALA A 139 0.20 -11.58 2.23
C ALA A 139 0.29 -10.33 1.33
N GLU A 140 1.20 -9.43 1.59
CA GLU A 140 1.31 -8.17 0.85
C GLU A 140 2.75 -7.68 0.74
N GLY A 141 3.01 -6.70 -0.13
CA GLY A 141 4.28 -5.99 -0.19
C GLY A 141 4.40 -4.92 0.90
N THR A 142 5.58 -4.27 1.02
CA THR A 142 5.80 -3.28 2.09
C THR A 142 4.92 -2.02 1.95
N ALA A 143 4.42 -1.73 0.74
CA ALA A 143 3.48 -0.62 0.47
C ALA A 143 2.53 -0.97 -0.69
N TRP A 144 2.28 -2.25 -0.93
CA TRP A 144 1.63 -2.75 -2.11
C TRP A 144 0.75 -3.95 -1.80
N ASN A 145 -0.35 -4.10 -2.55
CA ASN A 145 -1.00 -5.39 -2.69
C ASN A 145 -0.39 -6.13 -3.89
N LEU A 146 -0.37 -7.47 -3.82
CA LEU A 146 0.20 -8.36 -4.83
C LEU A 146 -0.92 -9.02 -5.64
N PHE A 147 -0.67 -9.19 -6.93
CA PHE A 147 -1.50 -9.96 -7.85
C PHE A 147 -0.64 -10.84 -8.74
N TRP A 148 -1.23 -11.94 -9.24
CA TRP A 148 -0.60 -12.80 -10.22
C TRP A 148 -1.63 -13.46 -11.13
N TRP A 149 -1.16 -13.81 -12.33
CA TRP A 149 -1.96 -14.59 -13.25
C TRP A 149 -1.68 -16.09 -13.05
N GLU A 150 -2.73 -16.84 -12.77
CA GLU A 150 -2.73 -18.30 -12.76
C GLU A 150 -3.56 -18.79 -13.95
N ASN A 151 -2.89 -19.13 -15.03
CA ASN A 151 -3.51 -19.41 -16.33
C ASN A 151 -4.40 -18.23 -16.79
N ARG A 152 -5.73 -18.39 -16.74
CA ARG A 152 -6.69 -17.34 -17.12
C ARG A 152 -7.23 -16.56 -15.93
N THR A 153 -6.95 -16.98 -14.73
CA THR A 153 -7.47 -16.39 -13.49
C THR A 153 -6.52 -15.35 -12.92
N LEU A 154 -7.03 -14.19 -12.58
CA LEU A 154 -6.30 -13.20 -11.81
C LEU A 154 -6.48 -13.48 -10.33
N CYS A 155 -5.39 -13.70 -9.62
CA CYS A 155 -5.36 -14.04 -8.21
C CYS A 155 -4.75 -12.92 -7.36
N THR A 156 -5.20 -12.84 -6.11
CA THR A 156 -4.64 -11.95 -5.08
C THR A 156 -4.75 -12.64 -3.71
N PRO A 157 -3.90 -12.31 -2.73
CA PRO A 157 -4.06 -12.81 -1.38
C PRO A 157 -5.43 -12.47 -0.79
N ALA A 158 -6.01 -13.42 -0.05
CA ALA A 158 -7.32 -13.26 0.58
C ALA A 158 -7.29 -12.14 1.64
N ALA A 159 -8.36 -11.34 1.70
CA ALA A 159 -8.45 -10.19 2.61
C ALA A 159 -8.36 -10.61 4.09
N ASP A 160 -8.88 -11.79 4.43
CA ASP A 160 -8.87 -12.33 5.79
C ASP A 160 -7.47 -12.77 6.30
N LEU A 161 -6.44 -12.72 5.47
CA LEU A 161 -5.05 -12.79 5.90
C LEU A 161 -4.59 -11.52 6.64
N GLY A 162 -5.47 -10.56 6.85
CA GLY A 162 -5.19 -9.31 7.54
C GLY A 162 -4.38 -8.32 6.72
N ILE A 163 -4.40 -8.42 5.40
CA ILE A 163 -3.75 -7.47 4.50
C ILE A 163 -4.52 -6.15 4.43
N LEU A 164 -3.82 -5.08 4.06
CA LEU A 164 -4.47 -3.80 3.87
C LEU A 164 -5.48 -3.84 2.72
N ALA A 165 -6.72 -3.36 2.98
CA ALA A 165 -7.71 -3.08 1.94
C ALA A 165 -7.26 -1.88 1.08
N GLY A 166 -6.31 -2.12 0.17
CA GLY A 166 -5.69 -1.08 -0.65
C GLY A 166 -6.64 -0.51 -1.68
N ILE A 167 -6.66 0.81 -1.85
CA ILE A 167 -7.48 1.48 -2.87
C ILE A 167 -7.07 1.02 -4.28
N GLY A 168 -5.77 0.80 -4.51
CA GLY A 168 -5.30 0.19 -5.76
C GLY A 168 -5.80 -1.23 -5.96
N ARG A 169 -5.88 -2.05 -4.88
CA ARG A 169 -6.46 -3.40 -4.94
C ARG A 169 -7.94 -3.35 -5.32
N GLN A 170 -8.72 -2.51 -4.67
CA GLN A 170 -10.13 -2.29 -5.00
C GLN A 170 -10.30 -1.93 -6.48
N ARG A 171 -9.45 -1.01 -6.99
CA ARG A 171 -9.51 -0.61 -8.39
C ARG A 171 -9.25 -1.76 -9.37
N VAL A 172 -8.29 -2.64 -9.10
CA VAL A 172 -8.05 -3.83 -9.93
C VAL A 172 -9.26 -4.77 -9.90
N MET A 173 -9.89 -4.97 -8.74
CA MET A 173 -11.10 -5.80 -8.59
C MET A 173 -12.34 -5.23 -9.28
N GLU A 174 -12.36 -3.92 -9.57
CA GLU A 174 -13.40 -3.30 -10.43
C GLU A 174 -13.12 -3.49 -11.93
N LEU A 175 -11.86 -3.61 -12.30
CA LEU A 175 -11.43 -3.73 -13.70
C LEU A 175 -11.43 -5.16 -14.22
N ALA A 176 -11.34 -6.15 -13.32
CA ALA A 176 -11.25 -7.55 -13.68
C ALA A 176 -11.87 -8.44 -12.61
N GLU A 177 -12.31 -9.62 -13.02
CA GLU A 177 -12.66 -10.69 -12.09
C GLU A 177 -11.40 -11.20 -11.39
N VAL A 178 -11.41 -11.21 -10.06
CA VAL A 178 -10.27 -11.57 -9.21
C VAL A 178 -10.67 -12.64 -8.22
N THR A 179 -9.85 -13.68 -8.13
CA THR A 179 -9.99 -14.72 -7.11
C THR A 179 -9.07 -14.43 -5.92
N GLU A 180 -9.65 -14.35 -4.75
CA GLU A 180 -8.91 -14.25 -3.49
C GLU A 180 -8.47 -15.64 -3.02
N VAL A 181 -7.17 -15.81 -2.74
CA VAL A 181 -6.61 -17.12 -2.41
C VAL A 181 -5.62 -17.06 -1.25
N ARG A 182 -5.51 -18.16 -0.50
CA ARG A 182 -4.41 -18.41 0.44
C ARG A 182 -3.37 -19.27 -0.25
N ALA A 183 -2.38 -18.64 -0.84
CA ALA A 183 -1.35 -19.31 -1.63
C ALA A 183 0.00 -19.34 -0.89
N PRO A 184 0.71 -20.47 -0.86
CA PRO A 184 2.08 -20.51 -0.43
C PRO A 184 2.97 -19.80 -1.47
N VAL A 185 4.15 -19.33 -1.05
CA VAL A 185 5.05 -18.59 -1.95
C VAL A 185 5.45 -19.39 -3.20
N ALA A 186 5.53 -20.72 -3.11
CA ALA A 186 5.83 -21.59 -4.24
C ALA A 186 4.81 -21.50 -5.38
N ALA A 187 3.56 -21.14 -5.08
CA ALA A 187 2.53 -20.93 -6.09
C ALA A 187 2.81 -19.73 -7.02
N LEU A 188 3.71 -18.84 -6.65
CA LEU A 188 4.10 -17.68 -7.46
C LEU A 188 5.16 -18.03 -8.54
N ALA A 189 5.81 -19.19 -8.44
CA ALA A 189 6.89 -19.57 -9.34
C ALA A 189 6.42 -19.66 -10.80
N GLY A 190 7.15 -18.99 -11.71
CA GLY A 190 6.85 -18.98 -13.14
C GLY A 190 5.58 -18.21 -13.54
N ARG A 191 4.93 -17.52 -12.59
CA ARG A 191 3.72 -16.72 -12.85
C ARG A 191 4.09 -15.28 -13.22
N SER A 192 3.22 -14.62 -14.00
CA SER A 192 3.29 -13.18 -14.19
C SER A 192 2.75 -12.48 -12.92
N LEU A 193 3.58 -11.65 -12.32
CA LEU A 193 3.34 -10.99 -11.04
C LEU A 193 3.33 -9.48 -11.20
N PHE A 194 2.45 -8.81 -10.46
CA PHE A 194 2.49 -7.35 -10.37
C PHE A 194 2.07 -6.84 -8.98
N LEU A 195 2.57 -5.68 -8.67
CA LEU A 195 2.22 -4.93 -7.47
C LEU A 195 1.25 -3.81 -7.81
N VAL A 196 0.39 -3.45 -6.87
CA VAL A 196 -0.54 -2.33 -7.05
C VAL A 196 -0.65 -1.47 -5.80
N ASN A 197 -0.70 -0.17 -5.97
CA ASN A 197 -1.12 0.78 -4.94
C ASN A 197 -1.75 2.03 -5.56
N ALA A 198 -2.37 2.87 -4.74
CA ALA A 198 -3.07 4.08 -5.17
C ALA A 198 -2.14 5.22 -5.64
N VAL A 199 -0.83 5.07 -5.53
CA VAL A 199 0.13 6.11 -5.93
C VAL A 199 0.75 5.81 -7.30
N ARG A 200 1.15 4.56 -7.53
CA ARG A 200 1.86 4.15 -8.74
C ARG A 200 0.98 3.37 -9.72
N GLY A 201 -0.19 2.92 -9.28
CA GLY A 201 -1.04 2.05 -10.07
C GLY A 201 -0.49 0.63 -10.11
N VAL A 202 -0.64 -0.01 -11.27
CA VAL A 202 -0.12 -1.35 -11.56
C VAL A 202 1.35 -1.24 -11.96
N VAL A 203 2.20 -2.03 -11.30
CA VAL A 203 3.66 -2.10 -11.56
C VAL A 203 4.07 -3.55 -11.70
N GLU A 204 4.53 -3.94 -12.89
CA GLU A 204 5.02 -5.29 -13.15
C GLU A 204 6.26 -5.63 -12.32
N ILE A 205 6.33 -6.85 -11.83
CA ILE A 205 7.53 -7.41 -11.20
C ILE A 205 8.38 -8.00 -12.32
N GLY A 206 9.59 -7.48 -12.51
CA GLY A 206 10.53 -7.99 -13.52
C GLY A 206 11.40 -9.14 -12.99
N ARG A 207 11.58 -9.21 -11.66
CA ARG A 207 12.35 -10.26 -10.98
C ARG A 207 11.75 -10.57 -9.63
N PHE A 208 11.49 -11.84 -9.37
CA PHE A 208 11.03 -12.33 -8.06
C PHE A 208 12.09 -13.30 -7.51
N GLU A 209 12.63 -13.00 -6.33
CA GLU A 209 13.86 -13.62 -5.85
C GLU A 209 15.00 -13.50 -6.88
N ALA A 210 15.58 -14.60 -7.30
CA ALA A 210 16.62 -14.65 -8.34
C ALA A 210 16.05 -14.79 -9.76
N GLU A 211 14.77 -15.15 -9.89
CA GLU A 211 14.17 -15.58 -11.16
C GLU A 211 13.50 -14.42 -11.91
N PRO A 212 13.65 -14.37 -13.24
CA PRO A 212 12.89 -13.44 -14.06
C PRO A 212 11.40 -13.78 -14.03
N VAL A 213 10.56 -12.76 -14.02
CA VAL A 213 9.10 -12.89 -14.02
C VAL A 213 8.57 -12.72 -15.44
N PRO A 214 7.77 -13.67 -15.96
CA PRO A 214 7.18 -13.54 -17.29
C PRO A 214 6.19 -12.37 -17.32
N ARG A 215 6.12 -11.69 -18.45
CA ARG A 215 5.12 -10.63 -18.68
C ARG A 215 3.82 -11.22 -19.17
N ASP A 216 2.73 -10.55 -18.84
CA ASP A 216 1.40 -10.88 -19.34
C ASP A 216 0.73 -9.63 -19.94
N ARG A 217 0.24 -9.73 -21.15
CA ARG A 217 -0.43 -8.62 -21.86
C ARG A 217 -1.60 -8.06 -21.06
N ARG A 218 -2.35 -8.91 -20.36
CA ARG A 218 -3.49 -8.50 -19.53
C ARG A 218 -3.08 -7.56 -18.40
N THR A 219 -1.86 -7.71 -17.85
CA THR A 219 -1.31 -6.76 -16.86
C THR A 219 -1.10 -5.37 -17.46
N ALA A 220 -0.63 -5.29 -18.72
CA ALA A 220 -0.48 -4.01 -19.40
C ALA A 220 -1.85 -3.37 -19.69
N GLU A 221 -2.85 -4.16 -20.05
CA GLU A 221 -4.25 -3.71 -20.25
C GLU A 221 -4.83 -3.13 -18.94
N LEU A 222 -4.66 -3.83 -17.81
CA LEU A 222 -5.04 -3.33 -16.48
C LEU A 222 -4.31 -2.02 -16.12
N SER A 223 -3.02 -1.94 -16.42
CA SER A 223 -2.23 -0.72 -16.15
C SER A 223 -2.73 0.48 -16.95
N ALA A 224 -3.13 0.27 -18.20
CA ALA A 224 -3.69 1.33 -19.05
C ALA A 224 -5.06 1.83 -18.57
N ALA A 225 -5.93 0.92 -18.10
CA ALA A 225 -7.27 1.21 -17.61
C ALA A 225 -7.30 1.65 -16.12
N PHE A 226 -6.17 1.61 -15.44
CA PHE A 226 -6.13 1.76 -13.98
C PHE A 226 -6.59 3.15 -13.51
N TRP A 227 -6.11 4.20 -14.16
CA TRP A 227 -6.44 5.57 -13.75
C TRP A 227 -7.75 6.03 -14.40
N PRO A 228 -8.60 6.71 -13.65
CA PRO A 228 -9.76 7.39 -14.27
C PRO A 228 -9.26 8.51 -15.18
N ASP A 229 -10.04 8.82 -16.17
CA ASP A 229 -9.86 9.93 -17.11
C ASP A 229 -9.85 11.28 -16.41
#